data_1eac14cf13085e9978cc74fe1c71cd40
#
_entry.id   1eac14cf13085e9978cc74fe1c71cd40
#
_cell.length_a   1.000
_cell.length_b   1.000
_cell.length_c   1.000
_cell.angle_alpha   90.00
_cell.angle_beta   90.00
_cell.angle_gamma   90.00
#
_symmetry.space_group_name_H-M   'P 1'
#
loop_
_entity.id
_entity.type
_entity.pdbx_description
1 polymer ?
#
loop_
_entity_poly.entity_id
_entity_poly.type
_entity_poly.pdbx_seq_one_letter_code
_entity_poly.pdbx_strand_id
1 'polypeptide(L)'
;MEYLSDGKPLPGKELLCRLERDFHAPETFSLISAESPVFYETTLEKPGFVRFSASSGTLTGAYGAGFDPLAIVPAPEIDGFEAFWNARKQELAAIPPQVLKLEKVPLADPKYEGTVECYDVQIACTDGTPVSGLLALPCGAKHGTLPAYCFFHGAGVRPSFQPLTWAAHGMLAFNVNAHGIPYGKTEEFYQKELKRLENYPARVYEKAEDSLFVHMTLRVLRALEYLKTRPEYDGGTLVLHGGSQGGYQCIAAAGLDHDVSLIVPNAPAMCNLAGALEGRTPSWPFTVKPEPEQLRNNRNALYCDGASFARHAKAQALFTVGFSDVAAVPSSVYAAYNAYAGEKQIVDFPECGHDGAVFWTAEAEILQFIRNNKPNHNQE
;
A
#
# COMPACT_ATOMS: atom_id res chain seq x y z
N MET A 1 20.42 -17.10 11.40
CA MET A 1 19.26 -17.43 12.29
C MET A 1 19.78 -18.24 13.46
N GLU A 2 19.42 -17.87 14.67
CA GLU A 2 19.89 -18.54 15.89
C GLU A 2 18.71 -19.24 16.58
N TYR A 3 18.89 -20.50 16.99
CA TYR A 3 17.95 -21.23 17.81
C TYR A 3 18.48 -21.26 19.25
N LEU A 4 17.89 -20.42 20.10
CA LEU A 4 18.41 -20.15 21.44
C LEU A 4 17.42 -20.57 22.53
N SER A 5 17.96 -20.99 23.69
CA SER A 5 17.24 -21.02 24.95
C SER A 5 18.01 -20.20 25.97
N ASP A 6 17.33 -19.23 26.61
CA ASP A 6 17.94 -18.26 27.53
C ASP A 6 19.22 -17.55 26.97
N GLY A 7 19.19 -17.24 25.67
CA GLY A 7 20.30 -16.56 24.97
C GLY A 7 21.50 -17.47 24.66
N LYS A 8 21.36 -18.80 24.79
CA LYS A 8 22.45 -19.77 24.48
C LYS A 8 22.00 -20.69 23.35
N PRO A 9 22.91 -21.10 22.44
CA PRO A 9 22.59 -22.10 21.42
C PRO A 9 21.98 -23.37 22.02
N LEU A 10 20.92 -23.86 21.41
CA LEU A 10 20.24 -25.10 21.80
C LEU A 10 20.47 -26.15 20.70
N PRO A 11 21.53 -26.99 20.82
CA PRO A 11 21.88 -28.00 19.83
C PRO A 11 20.94 -29.22 19.88
N GLY A 12 20.94 -30.02 18.80
CA GLY A 12 20.21 -31.28 18.70
C GLY A 12 18.71 -31.13 18.43
N LYS A 13 18.21 -29.95 18.10
CA LYS A 13 16.81 -29.76 17.71
C LYS A 13 16.64 -29.86 16.20
N GLU A 14 15.63 -30.64 15.80
CA GLU A 14 15.23 -30.68 14.41
C GLU A 14 14.53 -29.37 14.04
N LEU A 15 14.98 -28.76 12.95
CA LEU A 15 14.41 -27.54 12.34
C LEU A 15 13.85 -27.95 10.98
N LEU A 16 12.55 -27.77 10.79
CA LEU A 16 11.94 -27.86 9.47
C LEU A 16 12.24 -26.57 8.72
N CYS A 17 13.00 -26.68 7.65
CA CYS A 17 13.46 -25.56 6.83
C CYS A 17 12.69 -25.50 5.51
N ARG A 18 12.41 -24.29 5.06
CA ARG A 18 11.83 -24.01 3.75
C ARG A 18 12.64 -22.93 3.06
N LEU A 19 13.05 -23.21 1.83
CA LEU A 19 13.72 -22.28 0.92
C LEU A 19 12.77 -21.94 -0.23
N GLU A 20 12.44 -20.68 -0.37
CA GLU A 20 11.64 -20.11 -1.45
C GLU A 20 12.52 -19.19 -2.29
N ARG A 21 12.47 -19.36 -3.61
CA ARG A 21 13.29 -18.58 -4.56
C ARG A 21 12.46 -18.20 -5.75
N ASP A 22 12.65 -17.00 -6.25
CA ASP A 22 12.12 -16.63 -7.56
C ASP A 22 12.57 -17.65 -8.62
N PHE A 23 11.69 -18.02 -9.54
CA PHE A 23 11.90 -18.96 -10.65
C PHE A 23 12.08 -20.42 -10.25
N HIS A 24 11.94 -20.78 -8.98
CA HIS A 24 12.13 -22.14 -8.52
C HIS A 24 10.94 -22.62 -7.69
N ALA A 25 10.68 -23.91 -7.73
CA ALA A 25 9.75 -24.52 -6.78
C ALA A 25 10.32 -24.43 -5.35
N PRO A 26 9.48 -24.23 -4.32
CA PRO A 26 9.93 -24.24 -2.94
C PRO A 26 10.56 -25.58 -2.54
N GLU A 27 11.66 -25.52 -1.81
CA GLU A 27 12.33 -26.69 -1.22
C GLU A 27 12.05 -26.76 0.26
N THR A 28 11.83 -27.99 0.77
CA THR A 28 11.66 -28.26 2.21
C THR A 28 12.61 -29.35 2.63
N PHE A 29 13.34 -29.14 3.72
CA PHE A 29 14.32 -30.06 4.27
C PHE A 29 14.48 -29.87 5.78
N SER A 30 15.11 -30.82 6.46
CA SER A 30 15.40 -30.71 7.89
C SER A 30 16.87 -30.40 8.12
N LEU A 31 17.14 -29.57 9.12
CA LEU A 31 18.47 -29.36 9.70
C LEU A 31 18.43 -29.68 11.19
N ILE A 32 19.58 -30.10 11.73
CA ILE A 32 19.75 -30.27 13.18
C ILE A 32 20.51 -29.02 13.69
N SER A 33 19.96 -28.37 14.71
CA SER A 33 20.64 -27.25 15.35
C SER A 33 21.93 -27.72 16.03
N ALA A 34 22.98 -26.89 15.93
CA ALA A 34 24.31 -27.21 16.49
C ALA A 34 24.83 -25.99 17.29
N GLU A 35 25.89 -26.21 18.10
CA GLU A 35 26.61 -25.11 18.76
C GLU A 35 27.36 -24.24 17.75
N SER A 36 27.85 -24.84 16.67
CA SER A 36 28.49 -24.15 15.56
C SER A 36 27.47 -23.85 14.45
N PRO A 37 27.64 -22.74 13.67
CA PRO A 37 26.77 -22.43 12.54
C PRO A 37 26.69 -23.55 11.52
N VAL A 38 25.49 -23.88 11.09
CA VAL A 38 25.21 -24.77 9.94
C VAL A 38 24.95 -23.88 8.72
N PHE A 39 25.66 -24.14 7.64
CA PHE A 39 25.57 -23.35 6.41
C PHE A 39 24.77 -24.08 5.36
N TYR A 40 23.96 -23.32 4.63
CA TYR A 40 23.29 -23.75 3.41
C TYR A 40 23.56 -22.71 2.34
N GLU A 41 24.15 -23.13 1.24
CA GLU A 41 24.47 -22.22 0.12
C GLU A 41 23.39 -22.30 -0.95
N THR A 42 23.00 -21.14 -1.47
CA THR A 42 22.02 -21.01 -2.55
C THR A 42 22.36 -19.81 -3.41
N THR A 43 21.83 -19.79 -4.64
CA THR A 43 22.00 -18.69 -5.57
C THR A 43 20.77 -18.54 -6.46
N LEU A 44 20.71 -17.44 -7.22
CA LEU A 44 19.79 -17.21 -8.32
C LEU A 44 20.58 -16.91 -9.60
N GLU A 45 20.10 -17.42 -10.73
CA GLU A 45 20.68 -17.14 -12.05
C GLU A 45 20.17 -15.81 -12.65
N LYS A 46 19.09 -15.28 -12.11
CA LYS A 46 18.44 -14.03 -12.53
C LYS A 46 18.20 -13.12 -11.32
N PRO A 47 18.11 -11.80 -11.52
CA PRO A 47 17.76 -10.86 -10.47
C PRO A 47 16.45 -11.25 -9.77
N GLY A 48 16.46 -11.31 -8.43
CA GLY A 48 15.32 -11.76 -7.66
C GLY A 48 15.62 -11.89 -6.18
N PHE A 49 14.79 -12.64 -5.47
CA PHE A 49 14.89 -12.83 -4.03
C PHE A 49 14.84 -14.29 -3.64
N VAL A 50 15.52 -14.59 -2.53
CA VAL A 50 15.41 -15.84 -1.81
C VAL A 50 14.88 -15.56 -0.41
N ARG A 51 14.05 -16.47 0.11
CA ARG A 51 13.56 -16.46 1.47
C ARG A 51 13.82 -17.81 2.11
N PHE A 52 14.54 -17.80 3.22
CA PHE A 52 14.76 -18.97 4.05
C PHE A 52 13.91 -18.84 5.33
N SER A 53 13.18 -19.89 5.68
CA SER A 53 12.48 -19.98 6.95
C SER A 53 12.79 -21.30 7.65
N ALA A 54 12.83 -21.27 8.97
CA ALA A 54 13.02 -22.45 9.80
C ALA A 54 11.99 -22.44 10.93
N SER A 55 11.49 -23.62 11.29
CA SER A 55 10.54 -23.80 12.38
C SER A 55 10.89 -25.01 13.24
N SER A 56 10.61 -24.90 14.55
CA SER A 56 10.68 -26.01 15.50
C SER A 56 9.59 -25.83 16.55
N GLY A 57 8.61 -26.71 16.56
CA GLY A 57 7.41 -26.55 17.37
C GLY A 57 6.64 -25.25 16.96
N THR A 58 6.44 -24.35 17.91
CA THR A 58 5.76 -23.07 17.72
C THR A 58 6.71 -21.93 17.32
N LEU A 59 8.03 -22.16 17.37
CA LEU A 59 9.02 -21.16 17.04
C LEU A 59 9.27 -21.16 15.53
N THR A 60 9.22 -19.98 14.93
CA THR A 60 9.53 -19.77 13.51
C THR A 60 10.42 -18.56 13.36
N GLY A 61 11.33 -18.62 12.39
CA GLY A 61 12.12 -17.48 11.97
C GLY A 61 12.24 -17.48 10.45
N ALA A 62 12.40 -16.30 9.86
CA ALA A 62 12.63 -16.16 8.43
C ALA A 62 13.63 -15.04 8.16
N TYR A 63 14.33 -15.18 7.04
CA TYR A 63 15.26 -14.18 6.52
C TYR A 63 15.21 -14.18 5.00
N GLY A 64 15.36 -13.00 4.40
CA GLY A 64 15.37 -12.84 2.95
C GLY A 64 16.68 -12.21 2.47
N ALA A 65 17.06 -12.51 1.23
CA ALA A 65 18.19 -11.89 0.55
C ALA A 65 17.85 -11.58 -0.89
N GLY A 66 18.31 -10.41 -1.36
CA GLY A 66 18.16 -9.97 -2.73
C GLY A 66 19.39 -10.25 -3.57
N PHE A 67 19.19 -10.68 -4.80
CA PHE A 67 20.21 -10.85 -5.84
C PHE A 67 19.93 -9.82 -6.93
N ASP A 68 20.80 -8.83 -7.05
CA ASP A 68 20.68 -7.71 -7.99
C ASP A 68 19.27 -7.07 -8.05
N PRO A 69 18.67 -6.69 -6.91
CA PRO A 69 17.26 -6.26 -6.89
C PRO A 69 16.98 -5.05 -7.78
N LEU A 70 17.94 -4.15 -7.97
CA LEU A 70 17.82 -3.01 -8.89
C LEU A 70 17.80 -3.39 -10.37
N ALA A 71 18.20 -4.63 -10.72
CA ALA A 71 18.13 -5.18 -12.06
C ALA A 71 16.86 -5.99 -12.32
N ILE A 72 15.92 -6.07 -11.37
CA ILE A 72 14.62 -6.69 -11.59
C ILE A 72 13.84 -5.88 -12.62
N VAL A 73 13.50 -6.50 -13.74
CA VAL A 73 12.65 -5.91 -14.78
C VAL A 73 11.20 -6.26 -14.48
N PRO A 74 10.30 -5.28 -14.36
CA PRO A 74 8.86 -5.54 -14.22
C PRO A 74 8.28 -6.09 -15.52
N ALA A 75 7.26 -6.93 -15.41
CA ALA A 75 6.48 -7.40 -16.55
C ALA A 75 5.96 -6.21 -17.39
N PRO A 76 5.77 -6.39 -18.71
CA PRO A 76 5.21 -5.34 -19.57
C PRO A 76 3.85 -4.85 -19.06
N GLU A 77 3.57 -3.57 -19.30
CA GLU A 77 2.24 -3.01 -19.07
C GLU A 77 1.23 -3.67 -20.03
N ILE A 78 0.04 -3.92 -19.53
CA ILE A 78 -1.04 -4.48 -20.35
C ILE A 78 -1.48 -3.52 -21.45
N ASP A 79 -1.73 -4.03 -22.64
CA ASP A 79 -2.26 -3.25 -23.75
C ASP A 79 -3.58 -2.57 -23.39
N GLY A 80 -3.66 -1.26 -23.66
CA GLY A 80 -4.84 -0.46 -23.39
C GLY A 80 -4.97 0.05 -21.96
N PHE A 81 -3.91 -0.05 -21.13
CA PHE A 81 -3.91 0.43 -19.75
C PHE A 81 -4.33 1.91 -19.63
N GLU A 82 -3.68 2.80 -20.38
CA GLU A 82 -4.02 4.23 -20.35
C GLU A 82 -5.46 4.50 -20.83
N ALA A 83 -5.88 3.84 -21.91
CA ALA A 83 -7.24 4.00 -22.43
C ALA A 83 -8.29 3.54 -21.42
N PHE A 84 -8.03 2.43 -20.73
CA PHE A 84 -8.89 1.92 -19.66
C PHE A 84 -9.04 2.94 -18.54
N TRP A 85 -7.93 3.45 -17.99
CA TRP A 85 -7.98 4.39 -16.87
C TRP A 85 -8.52 5.77 -17.27
N ASN A 86 -8.26 6.23 -18.50
CA ASN A 86 -8.87 7.45 -19.01
C ASN A 86 -10.39 7.33 -19.08
N ALA A 87 -10.94 6.20 -19.52
CA ALA A 87 -12.38 5.95 -19.50
C ALA A 87 -12.94 5.97 -18.06
N ARG A 88 -12.26 5.32 -17.12
CA ARG A 88 -12.66 5.32 -15.69
C ARG A 88 -12.64 6.73 -15.07
N LYS A 89 -11.62 7.53 -15.39
CA LYS A 89 -11.56 8.95 -14.96
C LYS A 89 -12.71 9.77 -15.56
N GLN A 90 -13.11 9.52 -16.81
CA GLN A 90 -14.27 10.17 -17.42
C GLN A 90 -15.58 9.80 -16.73
N GLU A 91 -15.76 8.53 -16.37
CA GLU A 91 -16.92 8.07 -15.59
C GLU A 91 -16.97 8.76 -14.22
N LEU A 92 -15.82 8.85 -13.53
CA LEU A 92 -15.74 9.56 -12.26
C LEU A 92 -16.09 11.05 -12.44
N ALA A 93 -15.56 11.71 -13.46
CA ALA A 93 -15.82 13.12 -13.75
C ALA A 93 -17.29 13.43 -14.09
N ALA A 94 -18.02 12.44 -14.63
CA ALA A 94 -19.45 12.58 -14.92
C ALA A 94 -20.32 12.62 -13.64
N ILE A 95 -19.76 12.23 -12.49
CA ILE A 95 -20.43 12.27 -11.19
C ILE A 95 -19.98 13.54 -10.46
N PRO A 96 -20.86 14.50 -10.14
CA PRO A 96 -20.48 15.68 -9.38
C PRO A 96 -19.86 15.29 -8.03
N PRO A 97 -18.78 15.95 -7.57
CA PRO A 97 -18.12 15.66 -6.29
C PRO A 97 -18.94 16.21 -5.10
N GLN A 98 -20.19 15.78 -5.02
CA GLN A 98 -21.11 16.22 -3.98
C GLN A 98 -20.68 15.69 -2.62
N VAL A 99 -20.51 16.58 -1.64
CA VAL A 99 -20.33 16.21 -0.23
C VAL A 99 -21.68 15.74 0.32
N LEU A 100 -21.77 14.45 0.63
CA LEU A 100 -22.99 13.82 1.17
C LEU A 100 -23.04 13.92 2.70
N LYS A 101 -21.88 14.00 3.33
CA LYS A 101 -21.74 14.15 4.78
C LYS A 101 -20.48 14.96 5.11
N LEU A 102 -20.59 15.88 6.05
CA LEU A 102 -19.50 16.60 6.69
C LEU A 102 -19.92 16.94 8.11
N GLU A 103 -19.65 16.07 9.05
CA GLU A 103 -20.08 16.19 10.43
C GLU A 103 -18.89 16.13 11.39
N LYS A 104 -18.78 17.12 12.28
CA LYS A 104 -17.75 17.13 13.32
C LYS A 104 -17.98 15.96 14.27
N VAL A 105 -16.88 15.23 14.58
CA VAL A 105 -16.93 14.10 15.49
C VAL A 105 -16.10 14.37 16.74
N PRO A 106 -16.46 13.77 17.89
CA PRO A 106 -15.62 13.82 19.10
C PRO A 106 -14.22 13.24 18.80
N LEU A 107 -13.20 13.83 19.40
CA LEU A 107 -11.84 13.35 19.23
C LEU A 107 -11.63 12.05 20.01
N ALA A 108 -10.96 11.09 19.38
CA ALA A 108 -10.62 9.82 20.00
C ALA A 108 -9.53 9.96 21.07
N ASP A 109 -8.68 11.00 20.97
CA ASP A 109 -7.64 11.30 21.93
C ASP A 109 -7.82 12.74 22.47
N PRO A 110 -8.21 12.91 23.75
CA PRO A 110 -8.46 14.22 24.35
C PRO A 110 -7.28 15.18 24.34
N LYS A 111 -6.04 14.69 24.20
CA LYS A 111 -4.85 15.55 24.17
C LYS A 111 -4.85 16.56 23.01
N TYR A 112 -5.66 16.31 21.98
CA TYR A 112 -5.79 17.19 20.81
C TYR A 112 -6.96 18.18 20.93
N GLU A 113 -7.74 18.16 22.04
CA GLU A 113 -8.83 19.11 22.25
C GLU A 113 -8.34 20.56 22.20
N GLY A 114 -9.09 21.41 21.49
CA GLY A 114 -8.74 22.80 21.27
C GLY A 114 -7.61 23.07 20.26
N THR A 115 -6.93 22.03 19.78
CA THR A 115 -5.85 22.15 18.78
C THR A 115 -6.20 21.58 17.41
N VAL A 116 -7.04 20.55 17.38
CA VAL A 116 -7.43 19.83 16.16
C VAL A 116 -8.95 19.67 16.10
N GLU A 117 -9.50 19.71 14.92
CA GLU A 117 -10.88 19.30 14.62
C GLU A 117 -10.89 18.07 13.73
N CYS A 118 -11.91 17.20 13.90
CA CYS A 118 -12.08 16.00 13.09
C CYS A 118 -13.53 15.89 12.58
N TYR A 119 -13.68 15.47 11.32
CA TYR A 119 -14.97 15.37 10.63
C TYR A 119 -15.14 14.00 9.98
N ASP A 120 -16.35 13.43 10.10
CA ASP A 120 -16.80 12.30 9.29
C ASP A 120 -17.26 12.82 7.93
N VAL A 121 -16.60 12.36 6.88
CA VAL A 121 -16.79 12.86 5.50
C VAL A 121 -17.30 11.75 4.60
N GLN A 122 -18.33 12.05 3.82
CA GLN A 122 -18.75 11.21 2.70
C GLN A 122 -18.92 12.05 1.43
N ILE A 123 -18.43 11.51 0.30
CA ILE A 123 -18.43 12.22 -1.00
C ILE A 123 -18.96 11.24 -2.07
N ALA A 124 -19.83 11.73 -2.93
CA ALA A 124 -20.38 10.93 -4.05
C ALA A 124 -19.25 10.40 -4.95
N CYS A 125 -19.35 9.13 -5.30
CA CYS A 125 -18.37 8.43 -6.14
C CYS A 125 -19.07 7.42 -7.05
N THR A 126 -18.30 6.69 -7.85
CA THR A 126 -18.80 5.64 -8.76
C THR A 126 -19.45 4.48 -7.99
N ASP A 127 -20.17 3.60 -8.70
CA ASP A 127 -20.84 2.39 -8.19
C ASP A 127 -21.86 2.60 -7.04
N GLY A 128 -22.26 3.85 -6.77
CA GLY A 128 -23.14 4.18 -5.64
C GLY A 128 -22.50 4.07 -4.26
N THR A 129 -21.21 3.69 -4.18
CA THR A 129 -20.46 3.63 -2.92
C THR A 129 -19.67 4.90 -2.72
N PRO A 130 -19.93 5.70 -1.68
CA PRO A 130 -19.24 6.97 -1.48
C PRO A 130 -17.76 6.76 -1.11
N VAL A 131 -16.95 7.80 -1.31
CA VAL A 131 -15.76 7.96 -0.48
C VAL A 131 -16.23 8.16 0.95
N SER A 132 -15.67 7.41 1.88
CA SER A 132 -15.93 7.60 3.33
C SER A 132 -14.59 7.73 4.05
N GLY A 133 -14.51 8.58 5.05
CA GLY A 133 -13.28 8.74 5.81
C GLY A 133 -13.37 9.80 6.91
N LEU A 134 -12.25 9.98 7.61
CA LEU A 134 -12.12 10.98 8.66
C LEU A 134 -11.10 12.04 8.26
N LEU A 135 -11.55 13.28 8.21
CA LEU A 135 -10.77 14.47 7.89
C LEU A 135 -10.44 15.21 9.18
N ALA A 136 -9.18 15.44 9.45
CA ALA A 136 -8.71 16.23 10.58
C ALA A 136 -7.85 17.40 10.11
N LEU A 137 -7.95 18.54 10.81
CA LEU A 137 -7.18 19.75 10.52
C LEU A 137 -6.98 20.58 11.80
N PRO A 138 -5.99 21.48 11.86
CA PRO A 138 -5.80 22.38 13.00
C PRO A 138 -7.01 23.29 13.22
N CYS A 139 -7.38 23.55 14.48
CA CYS A 139 -8.41 24.52 14.81
C CYS A 139 -8.03 25.91 14.27
N GLY A 140 -8.98 26.58 13.62
CA GLY A 140 -8.77 27.92 13.09
C GLY A 140 -7.80 27.98 11.91
N ALA A 141 -7.64 26.89 11.15
CA ALA A 141 -6.83 26.83 9.94
C ALA A 141 -7.23 27.95 8.96
N LYS A 142 -6.23 28.63 8.40
CA LYS A 142 -6.43 29.71 7.44
C LYS A 142 -6.55 29.18 6.01
N HIS A 143 -7.19 29.97 5.17
CA HIS A 143 -7.30 29.67 3.75
C HIS A 143 -5.92 29.56 3.09
N GLY A 144 -5.69 28.50 2.32
CA GLY A 144 -4.49 28.30 1.53
C GLY A 144 -3.20 28.02 2.31
N THR A 145 -3.28 27.48 3.55
CA THR A 145 -2.08 27.37 4.40
C THR A 145 -1.66 25.94 4.75
N LEU A 146 -2.49 24.95 4.47
CA LEU A 146 -2.21 23.58 4.89
C LEU A 146 -1.78 22.68 3.74
N PRO A 147 -0.62 22.01 3.83
CA PRO A 147 -0.34 20.85 2.99
C PRO A 147 -1.39 19.77 3.24
N ALA A 148 -1.77 19.03 2.20
CA ALA A 148 -2.69 17.91 2.33
C ALA A 148 -1.93 16.60 2.55
N TYR A 149 -2.47 15.76 3.44
CA TYR A 149 -1.99 14.42 3.72
C TYR A 149 -3.14 13.44 3.61
N CYS A 150 -2.99 12.40 2.81
CA CYS A 150 -3.99 11.35 2.65
C CYS A 150 -3.42 9.99 3.02
N PHE A 151 -4.10 9.27 3.91
CA PHE A 151 -3.69 7.95 4.36
C PHE A 151 -4.65 6.87 3.86
N PHE A 152 -4.06 5.77 3.37
CA PHE A 152 -4.77 4.58 2.92
C PHE A 152 -4.38 3.37 3.75
N HIS A 153 -5.37 2.69 4.31
CA HIS A 153 -5.12 1.49 5.11
C HIS A 153 -4.79 0.25 4.27
N GLY A 154 -4.09 -0.70 4.86
CA GLY A 154 -3.82 -2.02 4.27
C GLY A 154 -5.09 -2.86 4.06
N ALA A 155 -4.94 -4.07 3.53
CA ALA A 155 -6.06 -4.97 3.28
C ALA A 155 -6.89 -5.25 4.55
N GLY A 156 -8.16 -5.55 4.35
CA GLY A 156 -9.11 -5.86 5.40
C GLY A 156 -10.23 -4.83 5.52
N VAL A 157 -11.31 -5.25 6.17
CA VAL A 157 -12.51 -4.45 6.40
C VAL A 157 -12.42 -3.87 7.81
N ARG A 158 -12.31 -2.57 7.90
CA ARG A 158 -12.15 -1.88 9.19
C ARG A 158 -12.71 -0.45 9.13
N PRO A 159 -13.10 0.15 10.26
CA PRO A 159 -13.43 1.57 10.30
C PRO A 159 -12.19 2.44 10.06
N SER A 160 -12.39 3.66 9.56
CA SER A 160 -11.34 4.68 9.51
C SER A 160 -10.94 5.12 10.91
N PHE A 161 -9.67 5.54 11.07
CA PHE A 161 -9.18 6.18 12.29
C PHE A 161 -8.99 7.68 12.08
N GLN A 162 -8.97 8.44 13.16
CA GLN A 162 -8.79 9.89 13.13
C GLN A 162 -7.30 10.22 12.92
N PRO A 163 -6.90 10.93 11.86
CA PRO A 163 -5.50 11.25 11.57
C PRO A 163 -5.01 12.48 12.38
N LEU A 164 -5.22 12.46 13.71
CA LEU A 164 -5.02 13.62 14.59
C LEU A 164 -3.58 14.08 14.68
N THR A 165 -2.61 13.16 14.67
CA THR A 165 -1.18 13.48 14.72
C THR A 165 -0.77 14.34 13.52
N TRP A 166 -1.20 13.96 12.32
CA TRP A 166 -0.89 14.70 11.10
C TRP A 166 -1.55 16.08 11.07
N ALA A 167 -2.78 16.17 11.55
CA ALA A 167 -3.45 17.46 11.73
C ALA A 167 -2.73 18.34 12.75
N ALA A 168 -2.26 17.77 13.86
CA ALA A 168 -1.46 18.51 14.86
C ALA A 168 -0.10 19.00 14.32
N HIS A 169 0.44 18.32 13.29
CA HIS A 169 1.61 18.79 12.54
C HIS A 169 1.30 19.90 11.51
N GLY A 170 0.07 20.39 11.48
CA GLY A 170 -0.34 21.48 10.58
C GLY A 170 -0.74 21.02 9.19
N MET A 171 -1.37 19.86 9.05
CA MET A 171 -1.83 19.32 7.78
C MET A 171 -3.35 19.23 7.70
N LEU A 172 -3.87 19.31 6.49
CA LEU A 172 -5.21 18.87 6.13
C LEU A 172 -5.13 17.34 5.93
N ALA A 173 -5.44 16.56 6.98
CA ALA A 173 -5.18 15.12 7.02
C ALA A 173 -6.46 14.31 6.81
N PHE A 174 -6.49 13.42 5.81
CA PHE A 174 -7.65 12.60 5.46
C PHE A 174 -7.31 11.11 5.50
N ASN A 175 -7.96 10.36 6.38
CA ASN A 175 -7.90 8.89 6.39
C ASN A 175 -9.09 8.33 5.61
N VAL A 176 -8.82 7.78 4.43
CA VAL A 176 -9.83 7.26 3.50
C VAL A 176 -10.06 5.78 3.70
N ASN A 177 -11.34 5.38 3.80
CA ASN A 177 -11.72 3.98 3.82
C ASN A 177 -11.70 3.38 2.41
N ALA A 178 -10.89 2.35 2.21
CA ALA A 178 -10.71 1.71 0.90
C ALA A 178 -12.03 1.14 0.31
N HIS A 179 -12.95 0.72 1.16
CA HIS A 179 -14.23 0.12 0.77
C HIS A 179 -15.43 1.08 0.84
N GLY A 180 -15.19 2.35 1.15
CA GLY A 180 -16.26 3.33 1.32
C GLY A 180 -17.14 3.12 2.56
N ILE A 181 -16.65 2.36 3.54
CA ILE A 181 -17.40 2.02 4.77
C ILE A 181 -17.50 3.25 5.67
N PRO A 182 -18.72 3.68 6.04
CA PRO A 182 -18.92 4.85 6.87
C PRO A 182 -18.40 4.65 8.31
N TYR A 183 -17.94 5.74 8.92
CA TYR A 183 -17.51 5.79 10.31
C TYR A 183 -18.70 5.81 11.28
N GLY A 184 -18.46 5.43 12.55
CA GLY A 184 -19.41 5.58 13.66
C GLY A 184 -20.64 4.67 13.59
N LYS A 185 -20.57 3.55 12.87
CA LYS A 185 -21.61 2.54 12.81
C LYS A 185 -21.49 1.55 13.97
N THR A 186 -22.56 0.76 14.20
CA THR A 186 -22.57 -0.30 15.20
C THR A 186 -21.67 -1.47 14.81
N GLU A 187 -21.24 -2.24 15.78
CA GLU A 187 -20.45 -3.46 15.55
C GLU A 187 -21.19 -4.43 14.61
N GLU A 188 -22.52 -4.57 14.76
CA GLU A 188 -23.32 -5.41 13.87
C GLU A 188 -23.23 -4.96 12.40
N PHE A 189 -23.19 -3.65 12.15
CA PHE A 189 -22.99 -3.12 10.80
C PHE A 189 -21.62 -3.54 10.24
N TYR A 190 -20.54 -3.38 11.01
CA TYR A 190 -19.21 -3.76 10.56
C TYR A 190 -19.07 -5.26 10.32
N GLN A 191 -19.74 -6.10 11.12
CA GLN A 191 -19.78 -7.55 10.91
C GLN A 191 -20.53 -7.93 9.60
N LYS A 192 -21.58 -7.22 9.23
CA LYS A 192 -22.25 -7.39 7.93
C LYS A 192 -21.33 -7.00 6.78
N GLU A 193 -20.58 -5.90 6.91
CA GLU A 193 -19.62 -5.47 5.90
C GLU A 193 -18.45 -6.46 5.76
N LEU A 194 -17.93 -7.00 6.87
CA LEU A 194 -16.94 -8.07 6.85
C LEU A 194 -17.43 -9.27 6.03
N LYS A 195 -18.66 -9.71 6.26
CA LYS A 195 -19.26 -10.82 5.51
C LYS A 195 -19.50 -10.46 4.03
N ARG A 196 -19.98 -9.24 3.74
CA ARG A 196 -20.19 -8.75 2.37
C ARG A 196 -18.90 -8.74 1.56
N LEU A 197 -17.80 -8.36 2.19
CA LEU A 197 -16.47 -8.22 1.60
C LEU A 197 -15.57 -9.45 1.84
N GLU A 198 -16.12 -10.52 2.38
CA GLU A 198 -15.36 -11.75 2.57
C GLU A 198 -14.70 -12.19 1.25
N ASN A 199 -13.43 -12.55 1.32
CA ASN A 199 -12.61 -12.97 0.18
C ASN A 199 -12.58 -11.96 -0.99
N TYR A 200 -12.83 -10.66 -0.75
CA TYR A 200 -12.80 -9.65 -1.81
C TYR A 200 -11.51 -9.64 -2.64
N PRO A 201 -10.32 -9.93 -2.07
CA PRO A 201 -9.10 -9.91 -2.85
C PRO A 201 -9.05 -10.98 -3.94
N ALA A 202 -9.68 -12.12 -3.68
CA ALA A 202 -9.69 -13.27 -4.59
C ALA A 202 -10.89 -13.28 -5.54
N ARG A 203 -11.75 -12.26 -5.52
CA ARG A 203 -12.92 -12.19 -6.40
C ARG A 203 -12.52 -12.07 -7.86
N VAL A 204 -13.17 -12.87 -8.68
CA VAL A 204 -13.02 -12.85 -10.12
C VAL A 204 -14.15 -12.02 -10.73
N TYR A 205 -13.80 -11.16 -11.69
CA TYR A 205 -14.74 -10.28 -12.37
C TYR A 205 -14.79 -10.61 -13.86
N GLU A 206 -15.97 -10.58 -14.44
CA GLU A 206 -16.12 -10.79 -15.90
C GLU A 206 -15.51 -9.64 -16.69
N LYS A 207 -15.60 -8.42 -16.15
CA LYS A 207 -15.04 -7.21 -16.71
C LYS A 207 -14.11 -6.56 -15.71
N ALA A 208 -13.02 -5.98 -16.20
CA ALA A 208 -12.04 -5.32 -15.34
C ALA A 208 -12.65 -4.12 -14.59
N GLU A 209 -13.55 -3.37 -15.23
CA GLU A 209 -14.21 -2.20 -14.65
C GLU A 209 -15.08 -2.51 -13.43
N ASP A 210 -15.57 -3.76 -13.28
CA ASP A 210 -16.38 -4.17 -12.14
C ASP A 210 -15.53 -4.52 -10.90
N SER A 211 -14.21 -4.50 -11.05
CA SER A 211 -13.28 -4.85 -9.97
C SER A 211 -13.37 -3.89 -8.79
N LEU A 212 -13.43 -4.46 -7.57
CA LEU A 212 -13.35 -3.66 -6.34
C LEU A 212 -12.07 -2.81 -6.27
N PHE A 213 -10.96 -3.27 -6.86
CA PHE A 213 -9.72 -2.50 -6.89
C PHE A 213 -9.79 -1.29 -7.84
N VAL A 214 -10.56 -1.40 -8.94
CA VAL A 214 -10.85 -0.24 -9.81
C VAL A 214 -11.68 0.78 -9.04
N HIS A 215 -12.78 0.38 -8.42
CA HIS A 215 -13.61 1.29 -7.63
C HIS A 215 -12.86 1.87 -6.42
N MET A 216 -11.98 1.09 -5.80
CA MET A 216 -11.10 1.55 -4.72
C MET A 216 -10.17 2.68 -5.22
N THR A 217 -9.56 2.50 -6.39
CA THR A 217 -8.71 3.52 -7.01
C THR A 217 -9.50 4.78 -7.36
N LEU A 218 -10.72 4.64 -7.90
CA LEU A 218 -11.59 5.78 -8.20
C LEU A 218 -12.02 6.54 -6.93
N ARG A 219 -12.26 5.84 -5.80
CA ARG A 219 -12.49 6.49 -4.51
C ARG A 219 -11.27 7.29 -4.03
N VAL A 220 -10.07 6.77 -4.24
CA VAL A 220 -8.84 7.53 -3.95
C VAL A 220 -8.80 8.82 -4.77
N LEU A 221 -8.97 8.75 -6.09
CA LEU A 221 -8.97 9.95 -6.95
C LEU A 221 -10.03 10.97 -6.51
N ARG A 222 -11.23 10.52 -6.17
CA ARG A 222 -12.30 11.40 -5.64
C ARG A 222 -11.92 12.04 -4.30
N ALA A 223 -11.23 11.31 -3.43
CA ALA A 223 -10.74 11.86 -2.16
C ALA A 223 -9.68 12.95 -2.39
N LEU A 224 -8.77 12.75 -3.34
CA LEU A 224 -7.76 13.77 -3.71
C LEU A 224 -8.42 15.00 -4.34
N GLU A 225 -9.37 14.80 -5.24
CA GLU A 225 -10.17 15.90 -5.81
C GLU A 225 -10.84 16.73 -4.69
N TYR A 226 -11.47 16.08 -3.71
CA TYR A 226 -12.07 16.77 -2.58
C TYR A 226 -11.04 17.55 -1.76
N LEU A 227 -9.89 16.97 -1.43
CA LEU A 227 -8.83 17.68 -0.70
C LEU A 227 -8.36 18.92 -1.44
N LYS A 228 -8.22 18.85 -2.77
CA LYS A 228 -7.82 19.99 -3.62
C LYS A 228 -8.87 21.11 -3.67
N THR A 229 -10.14 20.81 -3.37
CA THR A 229 -11.21 21.82 -3.29
C THR A 229 -11.35 22.47 -1.91
N ARG A 230 -10.65 21.96 -0.91
CA ARG A 230 -10.73 22.50 0.45
C ARG A 230 -10.09 23.89 0.51
N PRO A 231 -10.78 24.87 1.15
CA PRO A 231 -10.23 26.24 1.24
C PRO A 231 -8.94 26.32 2.05
N GLU A 232 -8.68 25.37 2.97
CA GLU A 232 -7.49 25.33 3.80
C GLU A 232 -6.26 24.79 3.04
N TYR A 233 -6.46 24.07 1.94
CA TYR A 233 -5.37 23.46 1.16
C TYR A 233 -4.44 24.52 0.56
N ASP A 234 -3.13 24.29 0.65
CA ASP A 234 -2.09 25.23 0.22
C ASP A 234 -1.94 25.32 -1.33
N GLY A 235 -2.63 24.45 -2.05
CA GLY A 235 -2.63 24.43 -3.52
C GLY A 235 -1.40 23.75 -4.15
N GLY A 236 -0.44 23.26 -3.35
CA GLY A 236 0.83 22.75 -3.89
C GLY A 236 1.31 21.43 -3.29
N THR A 237 1.07 21.17 -2.02
CA THR A 237 1.66 20.02 -1.34
C THR A 237 0.64 18.94 -1.02
N LEU A 238 0.70 17.81 -1.75
CA LEU A 238 -0.19 16.67 -1.57
C LEU A 238 0.63 15.40 -1.31
N VAL A 239 0.58 14.90 -0.08
CA VAL A 239 1.32 13.72 0.38
C VAL A 239 0.39 12.53 0.54
N LEU A 240 0.76 11.38 -0.03
CA LEU A 240 0.03 10.12 0.13
C LEU A 240 0.87 9.12 0.90
N HIS A 241 0.26 8.45 1.87
CA HIS A 241 0.92 7.45 2.69
C HIS A 241 0.01 6.24 2.86
N GLY A 242 0.56 5.05 2.80
CA GLY A 242 -0.20 3.83 3.03
C GLY A 242 0.63 2.57 2.99
N GLY A 243 0.19 1.55 3.71
CA GLY A 243 0.88 0.26 3.78
C GLY A 243 0.14 -0.85 3.02
N SER A 244 0.89 -1.79 2.45
CA SER A 244 0.32 -2.95 1.77
C SER A 244 -0.63 -2.55 0.63
N GLN A 245 -1.91 -2.92 0.68
CA GLN A 245 -2.95 -2.43 -0.23
C GLN A 245 -3.02 -0.89 -0.27
N GLY A 246 -2.79 -0.20 0.87
CA GLY A 246 -2.72 1.25 0.91
C GLY A 246 -1.50 1.79 0.16
N GLY A 247 -0.38 1.08 0.20
CA GLY A 247 0.81 1.38 -0.60
C GLY A 247 0.54 1.28 -2.11
N TYR A 248 -0.19 0.26 -2.54
CA TYR A 248 -0.70 0.18 -3.91
C TYR A 248 -1.56 1.39 -4.27
N GLN A 249 -2.48 1.81 -3.38
CA GLN A 249 -3.33 2.98 -3.61
C GLN A 249 -2.52 4.27 -3.78
N CYS A 250 -1.41 4.44 -3.05
CA CYS A 250 -0.48 5.56 -3.25
C CYS A 250 0.14 5.54 -4.65
N ILE A 251 0.63 4.39 -5.10
CA ILE A 251 1.26 4.24 -6.42
C ILE A 251 0.23 4.47 -7.53
N ALA A 252 -0.97 3.88 -7.41
CA ALA A 252 -2.05 4.05 -8.38
C ALA A 252 -2.50 5.51 -8.49
N ALA A 253 -2.65 6.19 -7.35
CA ALA A 253 -2.99 7.60 -7.33
C ALA A 253 -1.93 8.47 -8.01
N ALA A 254 -0.64 8.27 -7.70
CA ALA A 254 0.45 9.04 -8.30
C ALA A 254 0.59 8.80 -9.82
N GLY A 255 0.24 7.59 -10.29
CA GLY A 255 0.22 7.28 -11.73
C GLY A 255 -0.95 7.94 -12.48
N LEU A 256 -2.04 8.28 -11.79
CA LEU A 256 -3.25 8.83 -12.39
C LEU A 256 -3.48 10.32 -12.12
N ASP A 257 -2.87 10.87 -11.08
CA ASP A 257 -2.99 12.25 -10.62
C ASP A 257 -1.59 12.86 -10.41
N HIS A 258 -1.16 13.69 -11.32
CA HIS A 258 0.18 14.28 -11.32
C HIS A 258 0.34 15.52 -10.41
N ASP A 259 -0.71 15.91 -9.67
CA ASP A 259 -0.62 16.94 -8.64
C ASP A 259 -0.12 16.36 -7.30
N VAL A 260 0.00 15.04 -7.20
CA VAL A 260 0.62 14.37 -6.05
C VAL A 260 2.09 14.75 -5.97
N SER A 261 2.56 15.18 -4.78
CA SER A 261 3.91 15.69 -4.56
C SER A 261 4.86 14.61 -4.01
N LEU A 262 4.37 13.82 -3.04
CA LEU A 262 5.13 12.75 -2.40
C LEU A 262 4.22 11.53 -2.17
N ILE A 263 4.74 10.35 -2.42
CA ILE A 263 4.12 9.11 -1.94
C ILE A 263 5.05 8.34 -1.01
N VAL A 264 4.46 7.69 -0.01
CA VAL A 264 5.15 6.78 0.92
C VAL A 264 4.44 5.43 0.89
N PRO A 265 4.70 4.60 -0.14
CA PRO A 265 4.11 3.28 -0.29
C PRO A 265 4.88 2.25 0.54
N ASN A 266 4.41 1.97 1.75
CA ASN A 266 5.05 1.01 2.64
C ASN A 266 4.70 -0.44 2.24
N ALA A 267 5.71 -1.26 1.96
CA ALA A 267 5.57 -2.64 1.53
C ALA A 267 4.35 -2.81 0.59
N PRO A 268 4.30 -2.09 -0.56
CA PRO A 268 3.11 -2.03 -1.39
C PRO A 268 2.77 -3.40 -1.98
N ALA A 269 1.52 -3.82 -1.79
CA ALA A 269 0.96 -5.01 -2.43
C ALA A 269 0.57 -4.74 -3.89
N MET A 270 0.10 -5.76 -4.60
CA MET A 270 -0.38 -5.66 -5.99
C MET A 270 0.63 -5.08 -6.98
N CYS A 271 1.91 -5.28 -6.73
CA CYS A 271 2.99 -4.86 -7.62
C CYS A 271 3.44 -6.03 -8.50
N ASN A 272 3.65 -5.76 -9.80
CA ASN A 272 4.15 -6.76 -10.76
C ASN A 272 3.38 -8.09 -10.72
N LEU A 273 2.05 -8.01 -10.79
CA LEU A 273 1.17 -9.18 -10.71
C LEU A 273 1.49 -10.21 -11.82
N ALA A 274 1.85 -9.75 -13.01
CA ALA A 274 2.25 -10.62 -14.13
C ALA A 274 3.57 -11.33 -13.89
N GLY A 275 4.40 -10.92 -12.94
CA GLY A 275 5.64 -11.61 -12.57
C GLY A 275 5.43 -13.07 -12.19
N ALA A 276 4.24 -13.41 -11.63
CA ALA A 276 3.85 -14.79 -11.35
C ALA A 276 3.80 -15.67 -12.62
N LEU A 277 3.46 -15.09 -13.78
CA LEU A 277 3.42 -15.79 -15.07
C LEU A 277 4.85 -16.04 -15.62
N GLU A 278 5.82 -15.28 -15.13
CA GLU A 278 7.23 -15.39 -15.49
C GLU A 278 8.03 -16.28 -14.53
N GLY A 279 7.36 -16.88 -13.52
CA GLY A 279 7.96 -17.76 -12.54
C GLY A 279 8.48 -17.07 -11.28
N ARG A 280 8.18 -15.79 -11.07
CA ARG A 280 8.47 -15.11 -9.80
C ARG A 280 7.50 -15.56 -8.71
N THR A 281 7.92 -15.44 -7.47
CA THR A 281 7.06 -15.67 -6.31
C THR A 281 5.81 -14.79 -6.39
N PRO A 282 4.59 -15.37 -6.36
CA PRO A 282 3.35 -14.59 -6.43
C PRO A 282 3.19 -13.64 -5.24
N SER A 283 2.69 -12.43 -5.51
CA SER A 283 2.38 -11.41 -4.51
C SER A 283 0.86 -11.33 -4.27
N TRP A 284 0.47 -10.85 -3.09
CA TRP A 284 -0.94 -10.58 -2.79
C TRP A 284 -1.57 -9.67 -3.88
N PRO A 285 -2.79 -9.97 -4.36
CA PRO A 285 -3.80 -10.88 -3.78
C PRO A 285 -3.76 -12.31 -4.33
N PHE A 286 -2.66 -12.76 -4.95
CA PHE A 286 -2.46 -14.12 -5.48
C PHE A 286 -3.47 -14.54 -6.55
N THR A 287 -4.02 -13.58 -7.27
CA THR A 287 -5.07 -13.81 -8.28
C THR A 287 -4.55 -14.12 -9.67
N VAL A 288 -3.33 -13.69 -9.98
CA VAL A 288 -2.68 -13.99 -11.27
C VAL A 288 -1.97 -15.34 -11.16
N LYS A 289 -2.34 -16.26 -12.05
CA LYS A 289 -1.89 -17.65 -12.02
C LYS A 289 -1.58 -18.14 -13.44
N PRO A 290 -0.60 -19.04 -13.60
CA PRO A 290 -0.17 -19.51 -14.92
C PRO A 290 -1.15 -20.46 -15.64
N GLU A 291 -2.22 -20.91 -14.97
CA GLU A 291 -3.18 -21.86 -15.56
C GLU A 291 -3.94 -21.23 -16.75
N PRO A 292 -4.08 -21.95 -17.90
CA PRO A 292 -4.70 -21.40 -19.10
C PRO A 292 -6.15 -20.91 -18.90
N GLU A 293 -6.92 -21.53 -18.03
CA GLU A 293 -8.29 -21.13 -17.68
C GLU A 293 -8.36 -19.79 -16.96
N GLN A 294 -7.25 -19.30 -16.42
CA GLN A 294 -7.16 -18.02 -15.72
C GLN A 294 -6.84 -16.82 -16.63
N LEU A 295 -6.61 -17.02 -17.93
CA LEU A 295 -6.14 -15.96 -18.85
C LEU A 295 -6.98 -14.68 -18.80
N ARG A 296 -8.32 -14.81 -18.81
CA ARG A 296 -9.22 -13.63 -18.73
C ARG A 296 -9.10 -12.94 -17.38
N ASN A 297 -9.08 -13.72 -16.29
CA ASN A 297 -8.97 -13.18 -14.93
C ASN A 297 -7.63 -12.49 -14.73
N ASN A 298 -6.55 -13.11 -15.21
CA ASN A 298 -5.22 -12.52 -15.21
C ASN A 298 -5.24 -11.17 -15.93
N ARG A 299 -5.80 -11.12 -17.15
CA ARG A 299 -5.90 -9.87 -17.92
C ARG A 299 -6.65 -8.78 -17.17
N ASN A 300 -7.80 -9.09 -16.57
CA ASN A 300 -8.59 -8.13 -15.81
C ASN A 300 -7.83 -7.60 -14.58
N ALA A 301 -7.09 -8.45 -13.89
CA ALA A 301 -6.28 -8.07 -12.73
C ALA A 301 -5.12 -7.12 -13.11
N LEU A 302 -4.53 -7.27 -14.30
CA LEU A 302 -3.37 -6.48 -14.72
C LEU A 302 -3.68 -4.99 -14.93
N TYR A 303 -4.95 -4.60 -15.11
CA TYR A 303 -5.33 -3.18 -15.09
C TYR A 303 -5.16 -2.54 -13.71
N CYS A 304 -4.98 -3.35 -12.66
CA CYS A 304 -4.70 -2.89 -11.29
C CYS A 304 -3.28 -3.25 -10.84
N ASP A 305 -2.32 -3.45 -11.75
CA ASP A 305 -0.93 -3.72 -11.40
C ASP A 305 -0.18 -2.44 -10.99
N GLY A 306 0.34 -2.41 -9.78
CA GLY A 306 1.09 -1.28 -9.24
C GLY A 306 2.33 -0.91 -10.07
N ALA A 307 3.00 -1.88 -10.71
CA ALA A 307 4.14 -1.58 -11.59
C ALA A 307 3.73 -0.84 -12.87
N SER A 308 2.51 -1.06 -13.37
CA SER A 308 1.96 -0.29 -14.49
C SER A 308 1.73 1.16 -14.09
N PHE A 309 1.06 1.44 -12.97
CA PHE A 309 0.89 2.81 -12.49
C PHE A 309 2.21 3.51 -12.19
N ALA A 310 3.20 2.80 -11.66
CA ALA A 310 4.51 3.33 -11.33
C ALA A 310 5.22 3.95 -12.56
N ARG A 311 5.00 3.42 -13.76
CA ARG A 311 5.55 3.93 -15.02
C ARG A 311 5.07 5.35 -15.37
N HIS A 312 3.88 5.72 -14.86
CA HIS A 312 3.23 7.01 -15.15
C HIS A 312 3.36 8.01 -13.99
N ALA A 313 3.89 7.60 -12.83
CA ALA A 313 3.97 8.44 -11.64
C ALA A 313 5.09 9.48 -11.76
N LYS A 314 4.84 10.71 -11.28
CA LYS A 314 5.80 11.84 -11.29
C LYS A 314 6.20 12.31 -9.90
N ALA A 315 5.39 12.02 -8.89
CA ALA A 315 5.64 12.38 -7.49
C ALA A 315 7.00 11.86 -7.02
N GLN A 316 7.60 12.49 -6.00
CA GLN A 316 8.65 11.82 -5.25
C GLN A 316 8.10 10.57 -4.54
N ALA A 317 8.93 9.54 -4.38
CA ALA A 317 8.49 8.31 -3.75
C ALA A 317 9.52 7.78 -2.74
N LEU A 318 9.02 7.34 -1.58
CA LEU A 318 9.82 6.69 -0.55
C LEU A 318 9.20 5.32 -0.24
N PHE A 319 9.72 4.30 -0.91
CA PHE A 319 9.25 2.91 -0.75
C PHE A 319 9.85 2.26 0.49
N THR A 320 9.15 1.28 1.05
CA THR A 320 9.74 0.31 1.98
C THR A 320 9.55 -1.11 1.49
N VAL A 321 10.43 -2.02 1.91
CA VAL A 321 10.34 -3.44 1.56
C VAL A 321 10.91 -4.32 2.67
N GLY A 322 10.19 -5.38 3.04
CA GLY A 322 10.67 -6.45 3.92
C GLY A 322 11.19 -7.62 3.10
N PHE A 323 12.42 -8.09 3.34
CA PHE A 323 13.02 -9.14 2.50
C PHE A 323 12.43 -10.53 2.76
N SER A 324 11.82 -10.74 3.93
CA SER A 324 11.12 -11.99 4.24
C SER A 324 9.60 -11.90 4.10
N ASP A 325 9.09 -10.82 3.45
CA ASP A 325 7.66 -10.60 3.24
C ASP A 325 7.07 -11.65 2.28
N VAL A 326 5.96 -12.28 2.70
CA VAL A 326 5.22 -13.29 1.92
C VAL A 326 3.93 -12.74 1.30
N ALA A 327 3.55 -11.53 1.65
CA ALA A 327 2.36 -10.85 1.11
C ALA A 327 2.76 -9.86 0.00
N ALA A 328 3.50 -8.80 0.35
CA ALA A 328 4.12 -7.91 -0.62
C ALA A 328 5.54 -8.39 -0.90
N VAL A 329 5.67 -9.46 -1.69
CA VAL A 329 6.97 -10.11 -1.90
C VAL A 329 8.01 -9.13 -2.45
N PRO A 330 9.25 -9.17 -1.95
CA PRO A 330 10.24 -8.12 -2.25
C PRO A 330 10.55 -7.99 -3.74
N SER A 331 10.55 -9.08 -4.51
CA SER A 331 10.76 -9.01 -5.97
C SER A 331 9.66 -8.22 -6.69
N SER A 332 8.40 -8.29 -6.21
CA SER A 332 7.31 -7.50 -6.78
C SER A 332 7.39 -6.02 -6.39
N VAL A 333 7.78 -5.72 -5.15
CA VAL A 333 8.00 -4.34 -4.68
C VAL A 333 9.13 -3.68 -5.47
N TYR A 334 10.27 -4.37 -5.63
CA TYR A 334 11.39 -3.87 -6.43
C TYR A 334 11.04 -3.70 -7.90
N ALA A 335 10.20 -4.57 -8.47
CA ALA A 335 9.71 -4.39 -9.84
C ALA A 335 8.93 -3.07 -10.00
N ALA A 336 8.04 -2.75 -9.07
CA ALA A 336 7.31 -1.47 -9.07
C ALA A 336 8.24 -0.28 -8.80
N TYR A 337 9.17 -0.42 -7.84
CA TYR A 337 10.20 0.59 -7.57
C TYR A 337 11.05 0.87 -8.82
N ASN A 338 11.56 -0.16 -9.49
CA ASN A 338 12.38 0.00 -10.69
C ASN A 338 11.58 0.64 -11.85
N ALA A 339 10.29 0.31 -11.99
CA ALA A 339 9.39 0.90 -12.97
C ALA A 339 9.03 2.37 -12.68
N TYR A 340 9.11 2.81 -11.42
CA TYR A 340 8.64 4.13 -11.01
C TYR A 340 9.41 5.24 -11.73
N ALA A 341 8.67 6.13 -12.41
CA ALA A 341 9.26 7.13 -13.31
C ALA A 341 9.75 8.40 -12.60
N GLY A 342 9.14 8.75 -11.45
CA GLY A 342 9.54 9.91 -10.65
C GLY A 342 10.83 9.66 -9.84
N GLU A 343 11.26 10.69 -9.12
CA GLU A 343 12.35 10.57 -8.14
C GLU A 343 11.95 9.57 -7.05
N LYS A 344 12.86 8.66 -6.69
CA LYS A 344 12.51 7.56 -5.80
C LYS A 344 13.65 7.12 -4.90
N GLN A 345 13.29 6.68 -3.71
CA GLN A 345 14.16 6.00 -2.75
C GLN A 345 13.46 4.76 -2.21
N ILE A 346 14.22 3.76 -1.75
CA ILE A 346 13.70 2.57 -1.10
C ILE A 346 14.47 2.32 0.20
N VAL A 347 13.73 1.98 1.25
CA VAL A 347 14.29 1.59 2.56
C VAL A 347 14.08 0.09 2.72
N ASP A 348 15.19 -0.62 2.81
CA ASP A 348 15.23 -2.07 2.98
C ASP A 348 15.13 -2.45 4.46
N PHE A 349 14.32 -3.48 4.73
CA PHE A 349 14.21 -4.15 6.03
C PHE A 349 14.56 -5.64 5.87
N PRO A 350 15.86 -6.00 5.78
CA PRO A 350 16.29 -7.37 5.47
C PRO A 350 15.83 -8.43 6.48
N GLU A 351 15.69 -8.04 7.74
CA GLU A 351 15.28 -8.93 8.84
C GLU A 351 13.76 -8.97 9.07
N CYS A 352 12.99 -8.19 8.29
CA CYS A 352 11.55 -8.06 8.49
C CYS A 352 10.75 -8.81 7.42
N GLY A 353 9.60 -9.31 7.84
CA GLY A 353 8.49 -9.67 6.97
C GLY A 353 7.59 -8.46 6.68
N HIS A 354 6.32 -8.76 6.42
CA HIS A 354 5.32 -7.72 6.11
C HIS A 354 5.18 -6.69 7.23
N ASP A 355 5.09 -7.15 8.48
CA ASP A 355 4.76 -6.31 9.64
C ASP A 355 5.85 -5.26 9.94
N GLY A 356 7.11 -5.50 9.61
CA GLY A 356 8.19 -4.54 9.84
C GLY A 356 8.14 -3.34 8.90
N ALA A 357 8.09 -3.61 7.61
CA ALA A 357 8.16 -2.57 6.57
C ALA A 357 6.83 -1.81 6.39
N VAL A 358 5.67 -2.47 6.63
CA VAL A 358 4.34 -1.90 6.38
C VAL A 358 3.95 -0.81 7.39
N PHE A 359 4.50 -0.85 8.60
CA PHE A 359 4.16 0.08 9.69
C PHE A 359 5.16 1.24 9.88
N TRP A 360 6.12 1.37 8.98
CA TRP A 360 7.03 2.51 9.05
C TRP A 360 6.27 3.83 8.85
N THR A 361 6.41 4.75 9.80
CA THR A 361 5.63 6.00 9.81
C THR A 361 6.14 7.04 8.83
N ALA A 362 7.43 7.01 8.50
CA ALA A 362 8.10 8.01 7.67
C ALA A 362 7.83 9.47 8.12
N GLU A 363 7.53 9.67 9.41
CA GLU A 363 7.10 10.98 9.93
C GLU A 363 8.16 12.06 9.73
N ALA A 364 9.41 11.75 10.05
CA ALA A 364 10.51 12.69 9.92
C ALA A 364 10.74 13.10 8.46
N GLU A 365 10.69 12.13 7.54
CA GLU A 365 10.89 12.30 6.12
C GLU A 365 9.76 13.12 5.49
N ILE A 366 8.51 12.81 5.83
CA ILE A 366 7.32 13.55 5.37
C ILE A 366 7.38 15.00 5.87
N LEU A 367 7.67 15.22 7.15
CA LEU A 367 7.78 16.57 7.72
C LEU A 367 8.94 17.34 7.11
N GLN A 368 10.06 16.69 6.82
CA GLN A 368 11.19 17.33 6.13
C GLN A 368 10.81 17.69 4.69
N PHE A 369 10.16 16.80 3.96
CA PHE A 369 9.68 17.07 2.61
C PHE A 369 8.77 18.30 2.59
N ILE A 370 7.77 18.37 3.47
CA ILE A 370 6.85 19.50 3.56
C ILE A 370 7.58 20.81 3.87
N ARG A 371 8.56 20.78 4.80
CA ARG A 371 9.37 22.00 5.11
C ARG A 371 10.14 22.50 3.89
N ASN A 372 10.68 21.58 3.09
CA ASN A 372 11.50 21.92 1.91
C ASN A 372 10.66 22.40 0.72
N ASN A 373 9.37 22.05 0.67
CA ASN A 373 8.46 22.32 -0.46
C ASN A 373 7.32 23.27 -0.09
N LYS A 374 7.42 24.00 1.04
CA LYS A 374 6.39 25.01 1.37
C LYS A 374 6.28 26.04 0.25
N PRO A 375 5.05 26.30 -0.25
CA PRO A 375 4.84 27.41 -1.18
C PRO A 375 5.35 28.71 -0.57
N ASN A 376 6.16 29.47 -1.32
CA ASN A 376 6.62 30.79 -0.89
C ASN A 376 5.43 31.76 -0.91
N HIS A 377 4.71 31.90 0.20
CA HIS A 377 3.63 32.89 0.37
C HIS A 377 4.15 34.34 0.54
N ASN A 378 5.43 34.61 0.22
CA ASN A 378 6.05 35.95 0.35
C ASN A 378 6.10 36.72 -0.98
N GLN A 379 5.04 36.65 -1.80
CA GLN A 379 4.86 37.57 -2.93
C GLN A 379 3.39 38.03 -2.97
N GLU A 380 3.01 38.88 -2.02
CA GLU A 380 1.99 39.93 -2.17
C GLU A 380 2.38 41.14 -1.32
#